data_8812421990dfd31ab5cb50e7c457db5a
#
_entry.id   8812421990dfd31ab5cb50e7c457db5a
#
_cell.length_a   1.000
_cell.length_b   1.000
_cell.length_c   1.000
_cell.angle_alpha   90.00
_cell.angle_beta   90.00
_cell.angle_gamma   90.00
#
_symmetry.space_group_name_H-M   'P 1'
#
loop_
_entity.id
_entity.type
_entity.pdbx_description
1 polymer ?
#
loop_
_entity_poly.entity_id
_entity_poly.type
_entity_poly.pdbx_seq_one_letter_code
_entity_poly.pdbx_strand_id
1 'polypeptide(L)'
;RGLGDVYKRQNYDMAASTSQTSFQKILESDSIDFITCPWNYSEREIGYSGDYMSAVDSVTAHGKLYIAEDDNRNHTTSMFEAPDARASVGWTRTAEQSIEQLKRNFAYALSKGCGLYLYSHAGTYFTDKQLWETASAMMQEMTLSLGLERKSVSDIAVFYDEQSPAYMPYSGSDLTNELLYKGLLLTQRKELYNLGAPYDTYLLDDLEKGLVPEHKINIMLSTTQVTEAERRAISEKLQKNGNVIIWVFTSGMSDGNTTSVDNLSALTGMNMKLIESPNTERKLMGTVEVENYNSWVTEGLADVSFGAIEYRTLAPVI
;
A
#
# COMPACT_ATOMS: atom_id res chain seq x y z
N ARG A 1 -16.49 22.83 -0.20
CA ARG A 1 -16.92 22.19 -1.45
C ARG A 1 -16.37 20.79 -1.43
N GLY A 2 -17.26 19.79 -1.27
CA GLY A 2 -16.87 18.41 -1.00
C GLY A 2 -16.06 17.80 -2.13
N LEU A 3 -14.76 17.69 -1.92
CA LEU A 3 -13.84 16.88 -2.72
C LEU A 3 -13.84 15.40 -2.27
N GLY A 4 -14.75 15.03 -1.36
CA GLY A 4 -14.78 13.70 -0.75
C GLY A 4 -14.92 12.54 -1.74
N ASP A 5 -15.58 12.72 -2.86
CA ASP A 5 -15.77 11.64 -3.85
C ASP A 5 -14.54 11.42 -4.75
N VAL A 6 -13.68 12.41 -4.93
CA VAL A 6 -12.48 12.29 -5.76
C VAL A 6 -11.42 11.45 -5.03
N TYR A 7 -11.40 11.45 -3.72
CA TYR A 7 -10.36 10.81 -2.89
C TYR A 7 -10.71 9.40 -2.42
N LYS A 8 -11.95 9.00 -2.49
CA LYS A 8 -12.40 7.63 -2.15
C LYS A 8 -11.80 6.53 -3.03
N ARG A 9 -11.11 6.90 -4.11
CA ARG A 9 -10.58 5.97 -5.11
C ARG A 9 -9.07 5.98 -5.24
N GLN A 10 -8.35 6.62 -4.34
CA GLN A 10 -6.89 6.54 -4.33
C GLN A 10 -6.40 5.20 -3.77
N ASN A 11 -6.95 4.20 -4.36
CA ASN A 11 -6.49 2.86 -4.19
C ASN A 11 -5.39 2.65 -5.21
N TYR A 12 -4.18 2.36 -4.80
CA TYR A 12 -3.06 2.09 -5.70
C TYR A 12 -3.39 1.01 -6.73
N ASP A 13 -4.19 0.02 -6.34
CA ASP A 13 -4.67 -1.04 -7.23
C ASP A 13 -5.64 -0.56 -8.29
N MET A 14 -6.27 0.60 -8.11
CA MET A 14 -7.19 1.20 -9.06
C MET A 14 -6.62 2.44 -9.78
N ALA A 15 -5.43 2.91 -9.41
CA ALA A 15 -4.86 4.13 -9.98
C ALA A 15 -4.80 4.09 -11.51
N ALA A 16 -4.35 2.96 -12.09
CA ALA A 16 -4.28 2.77 -13.53
C ALA A 16 -5.65 2.78 -14.22
N SER A 17 -6.67 2.17 -13.60
CA SER A 17 -8.02 2.05 -14.19
C SER A 17 -8.88 3.29 -13.99
N THR A 18 -8.55 4.13 -13.01
CA THR A 18 -9.34 5.31 -12.64
C THR A 18 -8.62 6.63 -12.95
N SER A 19 -7.44 6.56 -13.58
CA SER A 19 -6.61 7.74 -13.94
C SER A 19 -6.25 8.62 -12.73
N GLN A 20 -6.04 8.01 -11.56
CA GLN A 20 -5.69 8.70 -10.32
C GLN A 20 -4.17 8.70 -10.11
N THR A 21 -3.45 9.30 -11.03
CA THR A 21 -1.98 9.32 -11.06
C THR A 21 -1.43 10.73 -10.81
N SER A 22 -2.08 11.51 -9.95
CA SER A 22 -1.68 12.89 -9.64
C SER A 22 -1.77 13.19 -8.13
N PHE A 23 -1.58 12.19 -7.31
CA PHE A 23 -1.67 12.35 -5.86
C PHE A 23 -0.61 13.28 -5.32
N GLN A 24 0.61 13.18 -5.84
CA GLN A 24 1.70 14.08 -5.51
C GLN A 24 1.32 15.56 -5.71
N LYS A 25 0.71 15.91 -6.86
CA LYS A 25 0.24 17.28 -7.13
C LYS A 25 -0.85 17.74 -6.16
N ILE A 26 -1.67 16.82 -5.69
CA ILE A 26 -2.71 17.09 -4.68
C ILE A 26 -2.03 17.38 -3.34
N LEU A 27 -1.03 16.61 -2.96
CA LEU A 27 -0.28 16.81 -1.72
C LEU A 27 0.51 18.13 -1.72
N GLU A 28 0.98 18.58 -2.88
CA GLU A 28 1.68 19.86 -3.06
C GLU A 28 0.74 21.07 -3.08
N SER A 29 -0.55 20.89 -3.24
CA SER A 29 -1.49 21.99 -3.37
C SER A 29 -1.77 22.67 -2.03
N ASP A 30 -1.54 23.99 -1.94
CA ASP A 30 -1.88 24.80 -0.79
C ASP A 30 -3.41 24.96 -0.56
N SER A 31 -4.22 24.52 -1.53
CA SER A 31 -5.67 24.62 -1.44
C SER A 31 -6.33 23.38 -0.82
N ILE A 32 -5.55 22.41 -0.40
CA ILE A 32 -6.01 21.14 0.16
C ILE A 32 -5.36 20.94 1.53
N ASP A 33 -6.17 20.85 2.57
CA ASP A 33 -5.72 20.71 3.95
C ASP A 33 -5.72 19.26 4.42
N PHE A 34 -6.61 18.42 3.88
CA PHE A 34 -6.75 17.04 4.29
C PHE A 34 -7.16 16.11 3.15
N ILE A 35 -6.84 14.85 3.33
CA ILE A 35 -7.23 13.74 2.47
C ILE A 35 -8.10 12.77 3.26
N THR A 36 -9.14 12.25 2.67
CA THR A 36 -9.95 11.20 3.27
C THR A 36 -10.08 10.02 2.31
N CYS A 37 -10.00 8.82 2.86
CA CYS A 37 -10.12 7.58 2.13
C CYS A 37 -10.61 6.46 3.05
N PRO A 38 -11.42 5.51 2.56
CA PRO A 38 -11.78 4.34 3.34
C PRO A 38 -10.58 3.41 3.57
N TRP A 39 -10.74 2.49 4.50
CA TRP A 39 -9.84 1.37 4.68
C TRP A 39 -9.81 0.49 3.42
N ASN A 40 -8.72 -0.21 3.23
CA ASN A 40 -8.62 -1.19 2.16
C ASN A 40 -9.74 -2.24 2.28
N TYR A 41 -10.50 -2.43 1.20
CA TYR A 41 -11.64 -3.35 1.20
C TYR A 41 -11.25 -4.82 1.34
N SER A 42 -10.02 -5.18 1.00
CA SER A 42 -9.55 -6.57 1.02
C SER A 42 -9.13 -7.09 2.40
N GLU A 43 -8.81 -6.18 3.35
CA GLU A 43 -8.14 -6.55 4.60
C GLU A 43 -8.92 -6.08 5.85
N ARG A 44 -10.24 -6.01 5.74
CA ARG A 44 -11.11 -5.48 6.80
C ARG A 44 -11.62 -6.50 7.79
N GLU A 45 -11.61 -7.77 7.43
CA GLU A 45 -12.22 -8.84 8.21
C GLU A 45 -11.55 -9.04 9.58
N ILE A 46 -12.22 -9.74 10.46
CA ILE A 46 -11.66 -10.16 11.75
C ILE A 46 -10.48 -11.10 11.49
N GLY A 47 -9.38 -10.85 12.19
CA GLY A 47 -8.12 -11.58 11.99
C GLY A 47 -7.15 -10.95 11.02
N TYR A 48 -7.58 -9.91 10.28
CA TYR A 48 -6.70 -9.11 9.43
C TYR A 48 -6.36 -7.77 10.08
N SER A 49 -5.23 -7.19 9.71
CA SER A 49 -4.73 -5.96 10.34
C SER A 49 -5.35 -4.68 9.78
N GLY A 50 -5.99 -4.75 8.61
CA GLY A 50 -6.48 -3.57 7.91
C GLY A 50 -5.35 -2.74 7.28
N ASP A 51 -5.65 -1.91 6.30
CA ASP A 51 -4.70 -0.97 5.70
C ASP A 51 -5.40 0.25 5.11
N TYR A 52 -4.63 1.29 4.94
CA TYR A 52 -5.04 2.43 4.14
C TYR A 52 -4.88 2.16 2.64
N MET A 53 -5.70 2.83 1.85
CA MET A 53 -5.60 2.75 0.39
C MET A 53 -4.56 3.69 -0.21
N SER A 54 -3.91 4.52 0.60
CA SER A 54 -3.01 5.60 0.17
C SER A 54 -1.70 5.60 0.94
N ALA A 55 -0.67 6.29 0.42
CA ALA A 55 0.57 6.55 1.12
C ALA A 55 0.34 7.56 2.26
N VAL A 56 -0.09 7.08 3.39
CA VAL A 56 -0.47 7.90 4.55
C VAL A 56 0.68 8.73 5.05
N ASP A 57 1.87 8.15 5.08
CA ASP A 57 3.05 8.84 5.59
C ASP A 57 3.52 9.95 4.64
N SER A 58 3.24 9.85 3.33
CA SER A 58 3.37 10.97 2.39
C SER A 58 2.42 12.12 2.73
N VAL A 59 1.16 11.82 3.03
CA VAL A 59 0.18 12.85 3.39
C VAL A 59 0.65 13.65 4.59
N THR A 60 1.11 12.96 5.63
CA THR A 60 1.62 13.60 6.85
C THR A 60 2.93 14.33 6.63
N ALA A 61 3.83 13.81 5.79
CA ALA A 61 5.10 14.46 5.42
C ALA A 61 4.88 15.78 4.67
N HIS A 62 3.80 15.91 3.91
CA HIS A 62 3.37 17.17 3.29
C HIS A 62 2.60 18.11 4.25
N GLY A 63 2.56 17.79 5.54
CA GLY A 63 1.86 18.61 6.55
C GLY A 63 0.34 18.59 6.43
N LYS A 64 -0.22 17.60 5.72
CA LYS A 64 -1.66 17.46 5.55
C LYS A 64 -2.23 16.41 6.50
N LEU A 65 -3.51 16.54 6.82
CA LEU A 65 -4.21 15.57 7.65
C LEU A 65 -4.77 14.45 6.79
N TYR A 66 -4.52 13.21 7.19
CA TYR A 66 -5.25 12.06 6.66
C TYR A 66 -6.41 11.72 7.60
N ILE A 67 -7.60 11.52 7.05
CA ILE A 67 -8.78 11.15 7.82
C ILE A 67 -9.32 9.84 7.26
N ALA A 68 -9.19 8.77 8.03
CA ALA A 68 -9.70 7.45 7.64
C ALA A 68 -11.24 7.43 7.71
N GLU A 69 -11.87 6.92 6.66
CA GLU A 69 -13.30 6.65 6.63
C GLU A 69 -13.55 5.22 7.11
N ASP A 70 -14.21 5.07 8.25
CA ASP A 70 -14.64 3.76 8.72
C ASP A 70 -16.08 3.47 8.27
N ASP A 71 -16.18 2.85 7.11
CA ASP A 71 -17.43 2.38 6.50
C ASP A 71 -17.63 0.86 6.67
N ASN A 72 -16.96 0.27 7.67
CA ASN A 72 -17.07 -1.15 7.95
C ASN A 72 -18.49 -1.52 8.38
N ARG A 73 -19.00 -2.58 7.79
CA ARG A 73 -20.29 -3.13 8.18
C ARG A 73 -20.15 -3.85 9.52
N ASN A 74 -21.04 -3.55 10.44
CA ASN A 74 -21.03 -4.11 11.77
C ASN A 74 -22.30 -4.94 12.04
N HIS A 75 -22.45 -5.50 13.22
CA HIS A 75 -23.56 -6.39 13.59
C HIS A 75 -24.94 -5.73 13.51
N THR A 76 -25.03 -4.39 13.50
CA THR A 76 -26.29 -3.66 13.35
C THR A 76 -26.64 -3.35 11.90
N THR A 77 -25.74 -3.62 10.95
CA THR A 77 -25.96 -3.37 9.53
C THR A 77 -27.07 -4.27 8.99
N SER A 78 -28.05 -3.67 8.29
CA SER A 78 -29.16 -4.41 7.70
C SER A 78 -28.68 -5.41 6.64
N MET A 79 -29.20 -6.62 6.67
CA MET A 79 -28.91 -7.67 5.68
C MET A 79 -29.36 -7.30 4.24
N PHE A 80 -30.21 -6.29 4.09
CA PHE A 80 -30.71 -5.84 2.79
C PHE A 80 -29.73 -4.89 2.08
N GLU A 81 -28.72 -4.38 2.79
CA GLU A 81 -27.83 -3.34 2.23
C GLU A 81 -26.80 -3.83 1.23
N ALA A 82 -26.41 -5.06 1.24
CA ALA A 82 -25.59 -5.68 0.19
C ALA A 82 -25.48 -7.21 0.39
N PRO A 83 -26.38 -8.01 -0.15
CA PRO A 83 -26.32 -9.46 -0.01
C PRO A 83 -25.03 -10.09 -0.58
N ASP A 84 -24.43 -9.48 -1.60
CA ASP A 84 -23.28 -10.03 -2.32
C ASP A 84 -21.91 -9.51 -1.84
N ALA A 85 -21.89 -8.44 -1.04
CA ALA A 85 -20.65 -7.83 -0.55
C ALA A 85 -20.24 -8.31 0.86
N ARG A 86 -20.76 -9.44 1.32
CA ARG A 86 -20.63 -9.91 2.71
C ARG A 86 -19.20 -10.26 3.12
N ALA A 87 -18.38 -10.70 2.18
CA ALA A 87 -17.01 -11.11 2.46
C ALA A 87 -16.00 -9.97 2.32
N SER A 88 -16.22 -9.04 1.38
CA SER A 88 -15.21 -8.06 0.97
C SER A 88 -15.18 -6.75 1.76
N VAL A 89 -16.09 -6.56 2.72
CA VAL A 89 -16.26 -5.27 3.41
C VAL A 89 -16.13 -5.35 4.93
N GLY A 90 -15.52 -6.42 5.44
CA GLY A 90 -15.22 -6.57 6.86
C GLY A 90 -16.45 -6.64 7.75
N TRP A 91 -17.52 -7.31 7.32
CA TRP A 91 -18.78 -7.37 8.06
C TRP A 91 -18.66 -8.22 9.31
N THR A 92 -18.72 -7.60 10.47
CA THR A 92 -18.76 -8.28 11.78
C THR A 92 -20.18 -8.72 12.15
N ARG A 93 -20.31 -9.80 12.89
CA ARG A 93 -21.60 -10.46 13.18
C ARG A 93 -22.08 -10.30 14.62
N THR A 94 -21.19 -9.98 15.53
CA THR A 94 -21.50 -9.80 16.94
C THR A 94 -21.08 -8.40 17.42
N ALA A 95 -21.66 -7.93 18.49
CA ALA A 95 -21.27 -6.66 19.11
C ALA A 95 -19.78 -6.66 19.50
N GLU A 96 -19.31 -7.76 20.08
CA GLU A 96 -17.90 -7.93 20.44
C GLU A 96 -16.97 -7.80 19.24
N GLN A 97 -17.24 -8.52 18.15
CA GLN A 97 -16.45 -8.40 16.92
C GLN A 97 -16.45 -6.98 16.37
N SER A 98 -17.59 -6.29 16.40
CA SER A 98 -17.71 -4.93 15.91
C SER A 98 -16.91 -3.94 16.76
N ILE A 99 -16.92 -4.12 18.07
CA ILE A 99 -16.15 -3.32 19.01
C ILE A 99 -14.64 -3.52 18.79
N GLU A 100 -14.19 -4.76 18.66
CA GLU A 100 -12.77 -5.07 18.46
C GLU A 100 -12.27 -4.58 17.08
N GLN A 101 -13.08 -4.67 16.05
CA GLN A 101 -12.76 -4.09 14.73
C GLN A 101 -12.66 -2.57 14.81
N LEU A 102 -13.59 -1.91 15.49
CA LEU A 102 -13.54 -0.47 15.69
C LEU A 102 -12.31 -0.04 16.48
N LYS A 103 -11.94 -0.74 17.53
CA LYS A 103 -10.70 -0.51 18.31
C LYS A 103 -9.45 -0.69 17.46
N ARG A 104 -9.38 -1.74 16.63
CA ARG A 104 -8.27 -1.98 15.71
C ARG A 104 -8.08 -0.80 14.75
N ASN A 105 -9.14 -0.37 14.08
CA ASN A 105 -9.10 0.72 13.12
C ASN A 105 -8.69 2.03 13.78
N PHE A 106 -9.23 2.29 14.96
CA PHE A 106 -8.86 3.42 15.78
C PHE A 106 -7.38 3.42 16.21
N ALA A 107 -6.91 2.28 16.73
CA ALA A 107 -5.51 2.15 17.16
C ALA A 107 -4.54 2.39 15.99
N TYR A 108 -4.92 1.91 14.81
CA TYR A 108 -4.10 2.12 13.61
C TYR A 108 -4.11 3.61 13.18
N ALA A 109 -5.28 4.27 13.18
CA ALA A 109 -5.36 5.71 12.91
C ALA A 109 -4.53 6.51 13.93
N LEU A 110 -4.60 6.15 15.19
CA LEU A 110 -3.83 6.78 16.26
C LEU A 110 -2.32 6.60 16.05
N SER A 111 -1.87 5.39 15.70
CA SER A 111 -0.44 5.09 15.48
C SER A 111 0.16 5.88 14.31
N LYS A 112 -0.63 6.15 13.28
CA LYS A 112 -0.23 6.94 12.09
C LYS A 112 -0.51 8.45 12.25
N GLY A 113 -1.07 8.87 13.35
CA GLY A 113 -1.43 10.29 13.56
C GLY A 113 -2.57 10.78 12.69
N CYS A 114 -3.45 9.88 12.28
CA CYS A 114 -4.57 10.14 11.39
C CYS A 114 -5.84 10.48 12.17
N GLY A 115 -6.77 11.21 11.53
CA GLY A 115 -8.14 11.30 11.97
C GLY A 115 -8.95 10.05 11.58
N LEU A 116 -10.11 9.89 12.20
CA LEU A 116 -11.06 8.82 11.88
C LEU A 116 -12.48 9.38 11.94
N TYR A 117 -13.32 8.99 10.99
CA TYR A 117 -14.76 9.21 11.11
C TYR A 117 -15.55 7.95 10.73
N LEU A 118 -16.71 7.80 11.37
CA LEU A 118 -17.61 6.69 11.13
C LEU A 118 -18.58 7.05 10.01
N TYR A 119 -18.65 6.22 8.99
CA TYR A 119 -19.51 6.43 7.84
C TYR A 119 -20.52 5.28 7.69
N SER A 120 -21.80 5.64 7.55
CA SER A 120 -22.89 4.68 7.31
C SER A 120 -23.58 4.97 5.99
N HIS A 121 -23.51 4.03 5.06
CA HIS A 121 -24.14 4.17 3.74
C HIS A 121 -25.66 4.33 3.80
N ALA A 122 -26.33 3.63 4.70
CA ALA A 122 -27.79 3.59 4.79
C ALA A 122 -28.33 4.01 6.16
N GLY A 123 -27.48 4.57 7.02
CA GLY A 123 -27.89 5.07 8.34
C GLY A 123 -28.18 3.99 9.38
N THR A 124 -27.88 2.72 9.09
CA THR A 124 -28.16 1.60 10.02
C THR A 124 -26.92 1.06 10.71
N TYR A 125 -25.73 1.50 10.27
CA TYR A 125 -24.48 1.02 10.88
C TYR A 125 -24.34 1.47 12.33
N PHE A 126 -23.84 1.59 13.13
CA PHE A 126 -23.60 2.19 14.44
C PHE A 126 -24.89 2.52 15.25
N THR A 127 -25.90 1.65 15.24
CA THR A 127 -27.12 1.85 16.05
C THR A 127 -27.01 1.26 17.47
N ASP A 128 -25.95 0.49 17.76
CA ASP A 128 -25.70 -0.06 19.08
C ASP A 128 -25.02 0.97 19.99
N LYS A 129 -25.58 1.10 21.20
CA LYS A 129 -25.06 2.02 22.24
C LYS A 129 -23.61 1.71 22.63
N GLN A 130 -23.21 0.43 22.67
CA GLN A 130 -21.87 0.03 23.06
C GLN A 130 -20.81 0.48 22.03
N LEU A 131 -21.16 0.55 20.74
CA LEU A 131 -20.28 1.10 19.71
C LEU A 131 -20.00 2.58 19.98
N TRP A 132 -21.04 3.36 20.34
CA TRP A 132 -20.87 4.78 20.65
C TRP A 132 -20.10 5.03 21.94
N GLU A 133 -20.30 4.22 22.96
CA GLU A 133 -19.52 4.29 24.20
C GLU A 133 -18.05 3.99 23.92
N THR A 134 -17.76 2.99 23.09
CA THR A 134 -16.41 2.68 22.65
C THR A 134 -15.81 3.82 21.82
N ALA A 135 -16.54 4.33 20.83
CA ALA A 135 -16.09 5.46 20.01
C ALA A 135 -15.79 6.70 20.85
N SER A 136 -16.63 6.99 21.86
CA SER A 136 -16.44 8.11 22.78
C SER A 136 -15.17 7.98 23.62
N ALA A 137 -14.89 6.79 24.14
CA ALA A 137 -13.65 6.53 24.87
C ALA A 137 -12.42 6.72 23.98
N MET A 138 -12.48 6.17 22.76
CA MET A 138 -11.39 6.31 21.78
C MET A 138 -11.18 7.78 21.35
N MET A 139 -12.23 8.58 21.22
CA MET A 139 -12.14 10.00 20.94
C MET A 139 -11.37 10.76 22.03
N GLN A 140 -11.55 10.38 23.29
CA GLN A 140 -10.79 10.97 24.41
C GLN A 140 -9.30 10.67 24.26
N GLU A 141 -8.93 9.44 23.95
CA GLU A 141 -7.52 9.05 23.72
C GLU A 141 -6.91 9.78 22.50
N MET A 142 -7.66 9.91 21.42
CA MET A 142 -7.22 10.73 20.27
C MET A 142 -6.96 12.19 20.67
N THR A 143 -7.88 12.75 21.43
CA THR A 143 -7.74 14.14 21.88
C THR A 143 -6.51 14.33 22.75
N LEU A 144 -6.24 13.42 23.67
CA LEU A 144 -5.02 13.43 24.48
C LEU A 144 -3.75 13.33 23.62
N SER A 145 -3.80 12.50 22.57
CA SER A 145 -2.66 12.30 21.68
C SER A 145 -2.27 13.51 20.84
N LEU A 146 -3.17 14.48 20.65
CA LEU A 146 -2.88 15.71 19.90
C LEU A 146 -1.78 16.57 20.54
N GLY A 147 -1.58 16.45 21.85
CA GLY A 147 -0.54 17.15 22.59
C GLY A 147 0.81 16.41 22.61
N LEU A 148 0.91 15.23 22.00
CA LEU A 148 2.12 14.41 22.03
C LEU A 148 2.96 14.63 20.77
N GLU A 149 4.26 14.66 20.93
CA GLU A 149 5.19 14.62 19.80
C GLU A 149 5.10 13.23 19.14
N ARG A 150 5.01 13.23 17.80
CA ARG A 150 4.90 12.01 17.01
C ARG A 150 6.15 11.84 16.16
N LYS A 151 6.75 10.69 16.28
CA LYS A 151 7.87 10.27 15.45
C LYS A 151 7.66 8.82 15.09
N SER A 152 7.81 8.49 13.82
CA SER A 152 7.83 7.08 13.40
C SER A 152 8.98 6.35 14.08
N VAL A 153 8.70 5.13 14.53
CA VAL A 153 9.69 4.18 15.06
C VAL A 153 9.99 3.07 14.04
N SER A 154 9.48 3.21 12.82
CA SER A 154 9.68 2.25 11.76
C SER A 154 11.10 2.27 11.24
N ASP A 155 11.70 1.08 11.10
CA ASP A 155 12.95 0.88 10.37
C ASP A 155 12.68 0.57 8.87
N ILE A 156 11.42 0.44 8.46
CA ILE A 156 11.01 0.01 7.12
C ILE A 156 10.23 1.14 6.43
N ALA A 157 10.66 1.50 5.22
CA ALA A 157 9.90 2.34 4.29
C ALA A 157 9.45 1.52 3.08
N VAL A 158 8.22 1.74 2.65
CA VAL A 158 7.65 1.15 1.43
C VAL A 158 7.35 2.27 0.45
N PHE A 159 7.91 2.17 -0.75
CA PHE A 159 7.78 3.18 -1.78
C PHE A 159 6.85 2.74 -2.90
N TYR A 160 6.03 3.68 -3.32
CA TYR A 160 5.15 3.58 -4.48
C TYR A 160 5.45 4.71 -5.45
N ASP A 161 5.41 4.42 -6.74
CA ASP A 161 5.40 5.45 -7.77
C ASP A 161 4.04 5.47 -8.48
N GLU A 162 3.38 6.62 -8.48
CA GLU A 162 2.05 6.76 -9.07
C GLU A 162 2.03 6.77 -10.60
N GLN A 163 3.19 6.96 -11.24
CA GLN A 163 3.34 6.93 -12.69
C GLN A 163 3.65 5.53 -13.21
N SER A 164 4.23 4.67 -12.39
CA SER A 164 4.59 3.29 -12.75
C SER A 164 3.47 2.50 -13.44
N PRO A 165 2.19 2.63 -13.04
CA PRO A 165 1.09 1.98 -13.74
C PRO A 165 1.00 2.28 -15.24
N ALA A 166 1.40 3.48 -15.67
CA ALA A 166 1.36 3.87 -17.06
C ALA A 166 2.44 3.16 -17.92
N TYR A 167 3.46 2.61 -17.26
CA TYR A 167 4.57 1.89 -17.91
C TYR A 167 4.40 0.36 -17.81
N MET A 168 3.31 -0.09 -17.23
CA MET A 168 2.97 -1.52 -17.18
C MET A 168 2.00 -1.89 -18.29
N PRO A 169 2.07 -3.13 -18.82
CA PRO A 169 1.11 -3.60 -19.80
C PRO A 169 -0.31 -3.53 -19.25
N TYR A 170 -1.16 -2.76 -19.89
CA TYR A 170 -2.59 -2.72 -19.61
C TYR A 170 -3.33 -3.43 -20.76
N SER A 171 -3.87 -4.60 -20.49
CA SER A 171 -4.90 -5.16 -21.37
C SER A 171 -6.25 -4.83 -20.78
N GLY A 172 -7.14 -4.24 -21.56
CA GLY A 172 -8.50 -3.89 -21.14
C GLY A 172 -9.39 -5.09 -20.77
N SER A 173 -8.82 -6.30 -20.71
CA SER A 173 -9.40 -7.46 -20.06
C SER A 173 -8.88 -7.53 -18.62
N ASP A 174 -9.75 -7.66 -17.67
CA ASP A 174 -9.52 -7.64 -16.22
C ASP A 174 -8.32 -8.46 -15.70
N LEU A 175 -7.83 -9.41 -16.46
CA LEU A 175 -6.85 -10.40 -16.03
C LEU A 175 -5.41 -9.86 -15.88
N THR A 176 -4.93 -9.00 -16.76
CA THR A 176 -3.52 -8.59 -16.71
C THR A 176 -3.29 -7.51 -15.67
N ASN A 177 -4.25 -6.61 -15.53
CA ASN A 177 -4.24 -5.58 -14.49
C ASN A 177 -4.40 -6.20 -13.10
N GLU A 178 -5.29 -7.19 -12.98
CA GLU A 178 -5.49 -7.92 -11.73
C GLU A 178 -4.24 -8.69 -11.28
N LEU A 179 -3.54 -9.32 -12.21
CA LEU A 179 -2.44 -10.21 -11.85
C LEU A 179 -1.16 -9.47 -11.49
N LEU A 180 -0.74 -8.49 -12.29
CA LEU A 180 0.45 -7.69 -11.98
C LEU A 180 0.17 -6.69 -10.85
N TYR A 181 -0.91 -5.96 -10.96
CA TYR A 181 -1.23 -4.92 -10.01
C TYR A 181 -1.68 -5.48 -8.67
N LYS A 182 -2.65 -6.40 -8.66
CA LYS A 182 -3.11 -7.03 -7.43
C LYS A 182 -2.04 -7.92 -6.81
N GLY A 183 -1.31 -8.68 -7.61
CA GLY A 183 -0.24 -9.53 -7.12
C GLY A 183 0.92 -8.74 -6.54
N LEU A 184 1.42 -7.76 -7.29
CA LEU A 184 2.60 -6.99 -6.88
C LEU A 184 2.29 -5.94 -5.82
N LEU A 185 1.09 -5.41 -5.78
CA LEU A 185 0.73 -4.35 -4.87
C LEU A 185 -0.15 -4.84 -3.71
N LEU A 186 -1.35 -5.36 -4.01
CA LEU A 186 -2.28 -5.76 -2.95
C LEU A 186 -1.80 -6.97 -2.16
N THR A 187 -1.36 -8.02 -2.83
CA THR A 187 -0.87 -9.23 -2.15
C THR A 187 0.40 -8.93 -1.35
N GLN A 188 1.34 -8.16 -1.90
CA GLN A 188 2.54 -7.78 -1.19
C GLN A 188 2.24 -6.90 0.03
N ARG A 189 1.30 -5.97 -0.08
CA ARG A 189 0.85 -5.16 1.06
C ARG A 189 0.24 -6.01 2.16
N LYS A 190 -0.57 -6.99 1.79
CA LYS A 190 -1.12 -7.96 2.74
C LYS A 190 -0.03 -8.70 3.50
N GLU A 191 0.99 -9.16 2.80
CA GLU A 191 2.13 -9.84 3.44
C GLU A 191 2.95 -8.89 4.32
N LEU A 192 3.10 -7.61 3.94
CA LEU A 192 3.74 -6.59 4.76
C LEU A 192 3.01 -6.38 6.10
N TYR A 193 1.67 -6.46 6.12
CA TYR A 193 0.92 -6.44 7.37
C TYR A 193 1.21 -7.61 8.28
N ASN A 194 1.42 -8.78 7.69
CA ASN A 194 1.68 -10.02 8.42
C ASN A 194 3.10 -10.10 8.97
N LEU A 195 4.01 -9.17 8.59
CA LEU A 195 5.37 -9.12 9.12
C LEU A 195 5.43 -8.90 10.63
N GLY A 196 4.41 -8.27 11.22
CA GLY A 196 4.43 -7.89 12.62
C GLY A 196 5.46 -6.79 12.97
N ALA A 197 6.01 -6.10 11.97
CA ALA A 197 6.90 -4.97 12.10
C ALA A 197 6.25 -3.69 11.55
N PRO A 198 6.40 -2.54 12.20
CA PRO A 198 5.88 -1.28 11.68
C PRO A 198 6.62 -0.88 10.41
N TYR A 199 5.90 -0.27 9.47
CA TYR A 199 6.49 0.33 8.28
C TYR A 199 5.76 1.64 7.92
N ASP A 200 6.46 2.50 7.21
CA ASP A 200 5.93 3.75 6.69
C ASP A 200 5.77 3.66 5.16
N THR A 201 4.81 4.39 4.62
CA THR A 201 4.45 4.34 3.20
C THR A 201 4.62 5.70 2.55
N TYR A 202 5.43 5.76 1.49
CA TYR A 202 5.74 6.99 0.79
C TYR A 202 5.55 6.89 -0.71
N LEU A 203 5.20 8.00 -1.33
CA LEU A 203 5.41 8.20 -2.76
C LEU A 203 6.90 8.34 -3.03
N LEU A 204 7.38 7.80 -4.14
CA LEU A 204 8.81 7.87 -4.50
C LEU A 204 9.30 9.31 -4.70
N ASP A 205 8.45 10.18 -5.24
CA ASP A 205 8.70 11.61 -5.38
C ASP A 205 9.12 12.29 -4.06
N ASP A 206 8.60 11.83 -2.92
CA ASP A 206 8.91 12.42 -1.62
C ASP A 206 10.35 12.17 -1.19
N LEU A 207 10.95 11.10 -1.71
CA LEU A 207 12.37 10.84 -1.49
C LEU A 207 13.22 11.94 -2.15
N GLU A 208 12.91 12.32 -3.39
CA GLU A 208 13.60 13.42 -4.09
C GLU A 208 13.47 14.72 -3.29
N LYS A 209 12.28 15.03 -2.81
CA LYS A 209 11.97 16.24 -2.04
C LYS A 209 12.57 16.29 -0.64
N GLY A 210 13.15 15.20 -0.17
CA GLY A 210 13.74 15.13 1.16
C GLY A 210 12.71 15.04 2.29
N LEU A 211 11.50 14.61 1.99
CA LEU A 211 10.41 14.47 2.95
C LEU A 211 10.43 13.12 3.67
N VAL A 212 11.18 12.15 3.15
CA VAL A 212 11.26 10.80 3.72
C VAL A 212 12.34 10.74 4.79
N PRO A 213 12.04 10.35 6.02
CA PRO A 213 13.03 10.08 7.06
C PRO A 213 13.96 8.93 6.69
N GLU A 214 15.08 8.79 7.41
CA GLU A 214 15.97 7.66 7.22
C GLU A 214 15.35 6.36 7.74
N HIS A 215 15.39 5.31 6.91
CA HIS A 215 14.97 3.95 7.22
C HIS A 215 16.09 2.99 6.85
N LYS A 216 16.17 1.87 7.57
CA LYS A 216 17.20 0.83 7.32
C LYS A 216 16.83 -0.08 6.16
N ILE A 217 15.54 -0.36 6.01
CA ILE A 217 15.00 -1.26 4.98
C ILE A 217 14.06 -0.44 4.10
N ASN A 218 14.30 -0.46 2.80
CA ASN A 218 13.57 0.31 1.83
C ASN A 218 13.00 -0.63 0.76
N ILE A 219 11.69 -0.74 0.67
CA ILE A 219 11.01 -1.68 -0.23
C ILE A 219 10.43 -0.88 -1.40
N MET A 220 10.94 -1.14 -2.60
CA MET A 220 10.47 -0.56 -3.85
C MET A 220 9.34 -1.43 -4.40
N LEU A 221 8.11 -1.19 -3.93
CA LEU A 221 7.00 -2.10 -4.17
C LEU A 221 6.36 -1.94 -5.56
N SER A 222 6.17 -0.71 -6.00
CA SER A 222 5.60 -0.38 -7.32
C SER A 222 6.32 0.80 -7.91
N THR A 223 7.53 0.55 -8.44
CA THR A 223 8.47 1.57 -8.92
C THR A 223 9.06 1.18 -10.28
N THR A 224 8.19 0.73 -11.19
CA THR A 224 8.62 0.33 -12.55
C THR A 224 9.22 1.51 -13.32
N GLN A 225 8.63 2.70 -13.17
CA GLN A 225 9.20 3.93 -13.66
C GLN A 225 9.97 4.61 -12.51
N VAL A 226 11.21 4.99 -12.78
CA VAL A 226 12.05 5.78 -11.86
C VAL A 226 12.81 6.80 -12.69
N THR A 227 12.47 8.05 -12.51
CA THR A 227 13.08 9.19 -13.22
C THR A 227 14.54 9.36 -12.85
N GLU A 228 15.29 10.13 -13.64
CA GLU A 228 16.69 10.43 -13.34
C GLU A 228 16.87 11.15 -11.99
N ALA A 229 15.93 11.99 -11.61
CA ALA A 229 15.96 12.69 -10.32
C ALA A 229 15.75 11.74 -9.14
N GLU A 230 14.80 10.83 -9.27
CA GLU A 230 14.55 9.78 -8.27
C GLU A 230 15.72 8.80 -8.17
N ARG A 231 16.35 8.41 -9.31
CA ARG A 231 17.56 7.57 -9.31
C ARG A 231 18.68 8.21 -8.49
N ARG A 232 18.90 9.52 -8.68
CA ARG A 232 19.87 10.25 -7.87
C ARG A 232 19.50 10.26 -6.40
N ALA A 233 18.23 10.52 -6.07
CA ALA A 233 17.76 10.52 -4.70
C ALA A 233 17.92 9.13 -4.02
N ILE A 234 17.62 8.07 -4.75
CA ILE A 234 17.83 6.67 -4.28
C ILE A 234 19.33 6.45 -4.00
N SER A 235 20.19 6.82 -4.95
CA SER A 235 21.64 6.65 -4.79
C SER A 235 22.19 7.43 -3.59
N GLU A 236 21.79 8.68 -3.44
CA GLU A 236 22.31 9.57 -2.41
C GLU A 236 21.74 9.30 -1.01
N LYS A 237 20.48 8.86 -0.94
CA LYS A 237 19.76 8.75 0.33
C LYS A 237 19.55 7.33 0.82
N LEU A 238 19.39 6.36 -0.08
CA LEU A 238 19.11 4.99 0.28
C LEU A 238 20.29 4.03 0.11
N GLN A 239 21.12 4.19 -0.92
CA GLN A 239 22.29 3.34 -1.18
C GLN A 239 23.49 3.76 -0.31
N LYS A 240 23.28 3.90 0.99
CA LYS A 240 24.31 4.33 1.94
C LYS A 240 24.11 3.69 3.31
N ASN A 241 25.07 3.85 4.19
CA ASN A 241 25.00 3.52 5.62
C ASN A 241 24.62 2.05 5.93
N GLY A 242 24.83 1.12 4.99
CA GLY A 242 24.42 -0.28 5.15
C GLY A 242 22.92 -0.50 5.08
N ASN A 243 22.18 0.44 4.51
CA ASN A 243 20.75 0.26 4.27
C ASN A 243 20.49 -0.91 3.30
N VAL A 244 19.37 -1.56 3.48
CA VAL A 244 18.89 -2.63 2.59
C VAL A 244 17.83 -2.06 1.67
N ILE A 245 17.95 -2.32 0.37
CA ILE A 245 16.90 -2.02 -0.61
C ILE A 245 16.37 -3.33 -1.17
N ILE A 246 15.06 -3.51 -1.08
CA ILE A 246 14.36 -4.65 -1.65
C ILE A 246 13.66 -4.18 -2.92
N TRP A 247 14.17 -4.60 -4.06
CA TRP A 247 13.61 -4.30 -5.36
C TRP A 247 12.53 -5.32 -5.70
N VAL A 248 11.32 -4.84 -5.92
CA VAL A 248 10.20 -5.71 -6.27
C VAL A 248 9.91 -5.59 -7.77
N PHE A 249 9.97 -6.73 -8.46
CA PHE A 249 9.68 -6.86 -9.89
C PHE A 249 10.57 -5.98 -10.78
N THR A 250 9.99 -5.11 -11.61
CA THR A 250 10.67 -4.32 -12.64
C THR A 250 11.08 -2.92 -12.16
N SER A 251 11.47 -2.76 -10.91
CA SER A 251 11.85 -1.45 -10.36
C SER A 251 12.90 -0.74 -11.21
N GLY A 252 12.55 0.44 -11.74
CA GLY A 252 13.45 1.25 -12.57
C GLY A 252 13.63 0.73 -14.00
N MET A 253 12.83 -0.19 -14.49
CA MET A 253 12.88 -0.64 -15.89
C MET A 253 12.60 0.50 -16.87
N SER A 254 11.77 1.46 -16.50
CA SER A 254 11.57 2.71 -17.21
C SER A 254 12.26 3.88 -16.51
N ASP A 255 12.88 4.76 -17.27
CA ASP A 255 13.41 6.06 -16.82
C ASP A 255 12.46 7.23 -17.17
N GLY A 256 11.27 6.91 -17.69
CA GLY A 256 10.31 7.87 -18.20
C GLY A 256 10.45 8.16 -19.69
N ASN A 257 11.61 7.88 -20.30
CA ASN A 257 11.89 8.09 -21.72
C ASN A 257 12.05 6.76 -22.47
N THR A 258 12.73 5.83 -21.85
CA THR A 258 13.02 4.50 -22.40
C THR A 258 12.65 3.40 -21.40
N THR A 259 12.37 2.22 -21.92
CA THR A 259 12.11 1.02 -21.12
C THR A 259 13.10 -0.06 -21.54
N SER A 260 13.96 -0.48 -20.61
CA SER A 260 15.00 -1.48 -20.87
C SER A 260 15.45 -2.19 -19.60
N VAL A 261 15.99 -3.39 -19.77
CA VAL A 261 16.68 -4.12 -18.70
C VAL A 261 17.95 -3.42 -18.24
N ASP A 262 18.60 -2.66 -19.14
CA ASP A 262 19.78 -1.88 -18.80
C ASP A 262 19.46 -0.79 -17.78
N ASN A 263 18.30 -0.13 -17.89
CA ASN A 263 17.82 0.84 -16.91
C ASN A 263 17.65 0.23 -15.51
N LEU A 264 17.09 -0.99 -15.48
CA LEU A 264 16.90 -1.73 -14.24
C LEU A 264 18.25 -2.16 -13.66
N SER A 265 19.14 -2.69 -14.49
CA SER A 265 20.49 -3.10 -14.08
C SER A 265 21.30 -1.92 -13.53
N ALA A 266 21.20 -0.76 -14.19
CA ALA A 266 21.89 0.46 -13.77
C ALA A 266 21.37 0.99 -12.42
N LEU A 267 20.06 0.90 -12.17
CA LEU A 267 19.48 1.34 -10.89
C LEU A 267 19.81 0.40 -9.73
N THR A 268 19.64 -0.90 -9.97
CA THR A 268 19.78 -1.90 -8.90
C THR A 268 21.22 -2.29 -8.61
N GLY A 269 22.13 -2.06 -9.55
CA GLY A 269 23.50 -2.57 -9.50
C GLY A 269 23.62 -4.07 -9.79
N MET A 270 22.51 -4.72 -10.16
CA MET A 270 22.46 -6.14 -10.50
C MET A 270 22.49 -6.36 -12.01
N ASN A 271 23.22 -7.36 -12.47
CA ASN A 271 23.26 -7.70 -13.89
C ASN A 271 22.03 -8.50 -14.28
N MET A 272 20.99 -7.81 -14.74
CA MET A 272 19.70 -8.38 -15.11
C MET A 272 19.65 -8.74 -16.59
N LYS A 273 18.89 -9.73 -16.94
CA LYS A 273 18.68 -10.18 -18.33
C LYS A 273 17.22 -10.44 -18.59
N LEU A 274 16.76 -10.05 -19.77
CA LEU A 274 15.45 -10.46 -20.27
C LEU A 274 15.54 -11.92 -20.75
N ILE A 275 14.69 -12.76 -20.20
CA ILE A 275 14.52 -14.14 -20.68
C ILE A 275 13.29 -14.18 -21.58
N GLU A 276 13.51 -14.35 -22.88
CA GLU A 276 12.43 -14.58 -23.81
C GLU A 276 11.90 -16.01 -23.62
N SER A 277 10.65 -16.12 -23.17
CA SER A 277 10.00 -17.42 -23.10
C SER A 277 9.61 -17.88 -24.51
N PRO A 278 10.08 -19.04 -24.97
CA PRO A 278 9.65 -19.59 -26.26
C PRO A 278 8.20 -20.11 -26.25
N ASN A 279 7.57 -20.13 -25.08
CA ASN A 279 6.22 -20.65 -24.92
C ASN A 279 5.19 -19.57 -25.22
N THR A 280 4.38 -19.80 -26.22
CA THR A 280 3.19 -19.04 -26.55
C THR A 280 2.06 -19.20 -25.52
N GLU A 281 2.18 -20.17 -24.61
CA GLU A 281 1.30 -20.29 -23.45
C GLU A 281 1.75 -19.32 -22.36
N ARG A 282 0.96 -18.29 -22.19
CA ARG A 282 1.16 -17.15 -21.30
C ARG A 282 0.97 -17.48 -19.81
N LYS A 283 1.54 -18.58 -19.36
CA LYS A 283 1.55 -18.98 -17.95
C LYS A 283 2.93 -18.75 -17.38
N LEU A 284 3.05 -17.76 -16.50
CA LEU A 284 4.17 -17.68 -15.59
C LEU A 284 3.77 -18.42 -14.31
N MET A 285 4.32 -19.59 -14.14
CA MET A 285 4.42 -20.20 -12.83
C MET A 285 5.84 -19.91 -12.35
N GLY A 286 5.97 -19.12 -11.31
CA GLY A 286 7.26 -18.82 -10.72
C GLY A 286 7.28 -19.29 -9.29
N THR A 287 8.13 -20.26 -8.98
CA THR A 287 8.62 -20.50 -7.63
C THR A 287 9.96 -19.80 -7.54
N VAL A 288 10.14 -18.94 -6.55
CA VAL A 288 11.45 -18.37 -6.26
C VAL A 288 12.18 -19.37 -5.37
N GLU A 289 13.29 -19.87 -5.87
CA GLU A 289 14.18 -20.75 -5.12
C GLU A 289 15.42 -19.95 -4.67
N VAL A 290 15.93 -20.26 -3.50
CA VAL A 290 17.16 -19.64 -3.01
C VAL A 290 18.34 -20.36 -3.63
N GLU A 291 19.12 -19.71 -4.50
CA GLU A 291 20.31 -20.29 -5.13
C GLU A 291 21.57 -20.19 -4.24
N ASN A 292 21.65 -19.23 -3.34
CA ASN A 292 22.79 -18.99 -2.48
C ASN A 292 22.39 -18.98 -1.00
N TYR A 293 22.63 -20.08 -0.31
CA TYR A 293 22.33 -20.26 1.10
C TYR A 293 23.43 -19.74 2.06
N ASN A 294 24.56 -19.26 1.53
CA ASN A 294 25.69 -18.78 2.32
C ASN A 294 25.66 -17.28 2.62
N SER A 295 24.56 -16.62 2.27
CA SER A 295 24.36 -15.20 2.56
C SER A 295 23.62 -15.04 3.88
N TRP A 296 23.96 -14.02 4.67
CA TRP A 296 23.21 -13.65 5.88
C TRP A 296 21.71 -13.35 5.56
N VAL A 297 21.42 -12.93 4.32
CA VAL A 297 20.03 -12.70 3.87
C VAL A 297 19.27 -14.01 3.71
N THR A 298 19.94 -15.09 3.39
CA THR A 298 19.34 -16.40 3.13
C THR A 298 19.53 -17.39 4.28
N GLU A 299 20.13 -16.95 5.39
CA GLU A 299 20.30 -17.77 6.58
C GLU A 299 18.93 -18.20 7.13
N GLY A 300 18.75 -19.50 7.31
CA GLY A 300 17.48 -20.07 7.76
C GLY A 300 16.40 -20.25 6.67
N LEU A 301 16.69 -19.92 5.42
CA LEU A 301 15.78 -20.10 4.28
C LEU A 301 16.04 -21.40 3.48
N ALA A 302 16.91 -22.26 3.98
CA ALA A 302 17.15 -23.57 3.35
C ALA A 302 15.83 -24.36 3.24
N ASP A 303 15.58 -24.91 2.08
CA ASP A 303 14.38 -25.70 1.76
C ASP A 303 13.05 -24.91 1.76
N VAL A 304 13.09 -23.57 1.73
CA VAL A 304 11.89 -22.73 1.61
C VAL A 304 11.72 -22.30 0.16
N SER A 305 10.61 -22.68 -0.44
CA SER A 305 10.16 -22.12 -1.70
C SER A 305 9.16 -20.99 -1.45
N PHE A 306 9.38 -19.85 -2.08
CA PHE A 306 8.52 -18.68 -1.95
C PHE A 306 7.57 -18.58 -3.14
N GLY A 307 6.29 -18.45 -2.86
CA GLY A 307 5.27 -18.09 -3.80
C GLY A 307 5.07 -19.05 -4.95
N ALA A 308 3.96 -19.73 -4.99
CA ALA A 308 3.42 -20.30 -6.19
C ALA A 308 2.29 -19.40 -6.66
N ILE A 309 2.57 -18.50 -7.62
CA ILE A 309 1.53 -17.68 -8.22
C ILE A 309 1.42 -18.11 -9.67
N GLU A 310 0.27 -18.67 -10.04
CA GLU A 310 -0.06 -18.91 -11.43
C GLU A 310 -0.46 -17.58 -12.07
N TYR A 311 0.43 -16.97 -12.83
CA TYR A 311 0.13 -15.77 -13.60
C TYR A 311 -0.01 -16.11 -15.09
N ARG A 312 -1.09 -15.64 -15.68
CA ARG A 312 -1.18 -15.49 -17.13
C ARG A 312 -0.72 -14.09 -17.47
N THR A 313 0.52 -13.89 -17.79
CA THR A 313 1.01 -12.54 -18.08
C THR A 313 1.56 -12.40 -19.49
N LEU A 314 1.52 -11.15 -19.98
CA LEU A 314 2.20 -10.70 -21.17
C LEU A 314 3.54 -10.00 -20.83
N ALA A 315 3.88 -9.93 -19.57
CA ALA A 315 5.09 -9.26 -19.13
C ALA A 315 6.32 -10.14 -19.42
N PRO A 316 7.44 -9.54 -19.79
CA PRO A 316 8.70 -10.26 -19.87
C PRO A 316 9.07 -10.78 -18.47
N VAL A 317 9.61 -11.99 -18.43
CA VAL A 317 10.24 -12.56 -17.24
C VAL A 317 11.66 -12.03 -17.20
N ILE A 318 12.04 -11.40 -16.10
CA ILE A 318 13.38 -10.88 -15.88
C ILE A 318 14.19 -11.89 -15.09
#